data_5386fcc34273e95ee20a217eec943ae8
#
_entry.id   5386fcc34273e95ee20a217eec943ae8
#
_cell.length_a   1.000
_cell.length_b   1.000
_cell.length_c   1.000
_cell.angle_alpha   90.00
_cell.angle_beta   90.00
_cell.angle_gamma   90.00
#
_symmetry.space_group_name_H-M   'P 1'
#
loop_
_entity.id
_entity.type
_entity.pdbx_description
1 polymer ?
#
loop_
_entity_poly.entity_id
_entity_poly.type
_entity_poly.pdbx_seq_one_letter_code
_entity_poly.pdbx_strand_id
1 'polypeptide(L)'
;MIDTPPTPPPRPPVVERPAAYEVSYGVVQGIAARGTRRVVVRVDGKVVRDAALRGRSFSLDVPLPPREVRVRIETVDADGRRAGRTVLHVLGLPQAARPVERSLRLDRRLESDLRRLVDRYPGTAGVYVEDLATGAGAAWNARATFPAASTLKLAIAVALLGRVEGPPTPGSELDGLVRRMLIPSDNEAANTLLVRLGGSTSGGGAVVNATMRTIGLERTEMYGGYILGTSTAPPTRGVAGGGVPLNIVAQPYWGIGKSTTALDLAQLFRAVWLASGGLGPLVRSGSGVTPAESRYLLYVLARVGDRGKLARTLGRGSGVIVMHKAGWIDAARHDAGLIVWRGGIFVAAAMTYRPYGTGVREDTFAGRIAAAALRRLRG
;
A
#
# COMPACT_ATOMS: atom_id res chain seq x y z
N MET A 1 -31.67 56.26 4.94
CA MET A 1 -30.65 55.23 5.26
C MET A 1 -30.74 54.20 4.13
N ILE A 2 -29.69 54.04 3.36
CA ILE A 2 -29.64 52.99 2.32
C ILE A 2 -29.33 51.69 3.07
N ASP A 3 -30.31 50.80 3.17
CA ASP A 3 -30.09 49.44 3.72
C ASP A 3 -29.04 48.72 2.87
N THR A 4 -27.85 48.56 3.41
CA THR A 4 -26.79 47.77 2.76
C THR A 4 -27.28 46.33 2.76
N PRO A 5 -27.39 45.66 1.60
CA PRO A 5 -27.84 44.28 1.55
C PRO A 5 -26.98 43.40 2.44
N PRO A 6 -27.53 42.41 3.15
CA PRO A 6 -26.78 41.57 4.05
C PRO A 6 -25.66 40.88 3.29
N THR A 7 -24.43 40.96 3.82
CA THR A 7 -23.26 40.34 3.22
C THR A 7 -23.49 38.82 3.11
N PRO A 8 -23.37 38.23 1.93
CA PRO A 8 -23.64 36.81 1.73
C PRO A 8 -22.77 35.95 2.65
N PRO A 9 -23.27 34.76 3.10
CA PRO A 9 -22.50 33.89 3.97
C PRO A 9 -21.17 33.44 3.29
N PRO A 10 -20.11 33.24 4.07
CA PRO A 10 -18.86 32.79 3.53
C PRO A 10 -19.00 31.41 2.84
N ARG A 11 -18.33 31.20 1.72
CA ARG A 11 -18.37 29.92 1.02
C ARG A 11 -17.36 28.95 1.64
N PRO A 12 -17.71 27.64 1.76
CA PRO A 12 -16.77 26.62 2.20
C PRO A 12 -15.52 26.57 1.31
N PRO A 13 -14.36 26.15 1.85
CA PRO A 13 -13.16 25.96 1.05
C PRO A 13 -13.32 24.79 0.07
N VAL A 14 -12.66 24.89 -1.09
CA VAL A 14 -12.38 23.74 -1.94
C VAL A 14 -11.21 23.00 -1.32
N VAL A 15 -11.43 21.77 -0.88
CA VAL A 15 -10.40 20.91 -0.28
C VAL A 15 -9.87 19.98 -1.33
N GLU A 16 -8.58 20.09 -1.63
CA GLU A 16 -7.84 19.23 -2.56
C GLU A 16 -7.26 18.01 -1.84
N ARG A 17 -6.80 18.20 -0.59
CA ARG A 17 -6.28 17.14 0.28
C ARG A 17 -6.63 17.40 1.74
N PRO A 18 -6.92 16.33 2.51
CA PRO A 18 -7.15 14.96 2.06
C PRO A 18 -8.48 14.82 1.31
N ALA A 19 -8.60 13.77 0.48
CA ALA A 19 -9.88 13.31 -0.03
C ALA A 19 -10.49 12.22 0.88
N ALA A 20 -11.75 11.88 0.67
CA ALA A 20 -12.37 10.76 1.36
C ALA A 20 -11.83 9.43 0.82
N TYR A 21 -11.75 8.43 1.70
CA TYR A 21 -11.26 7.08 1.38
C TYR A 21 -9.82 7.02 0.87
N GLU A 22 -8.97 7.89 1.41
CA GLU A 22 -7.53 7.83 1.15
C GLU A 22 -6.70 7.84 2.45
N VAL A 23 -5.43 7.46 2.33
CA VAL A 23 -4.45 7.71 3.40
C VAL A 23 -3.99 9.17 3.37
N SER A 24 -3.69 9.73 4.54
CA SER A 24 -3.13 11.08 4.64
C SER A 24 -1.98 11.11 5.65
N TYR A 25 -0.87 11.67 5.22
CA TYR A 25 0.32 11.91 6.04
C TYR A 25 0.26 13.28 6.75
N GLY A 26 -0.94 13.84 6.92
CA GLY A 26 -1.16 15.10 7.59
C GLY A 26 -1.02 16.34 6.73
N VAL A 27 -1.08 16.22 5.40
CA VAL A 27 -1.13 17.37 4.49
C VAL A 27 -2.59 17.77 4.26
N VAL A 28 -2.91 19.05 4.52
CA VAL A 28 -4.23 19.65 4.24
C VAL A 28 -4.03 20.78 3.24
N GLN A 29 -4.59 20.64 2.04
CA GLN A 29 -4.44 21.59 0.94
C GLN A 29 -5.79 21.98 0.36
N GLY A 30 -5.87 23.20 -0.15
CA GLY A 30 -7.07 23.67 -0.82
C GLY A 30 -7.08 25.16 -1.12
N ILE A 31 -8.25 25.62 -1.56
CA ILE A 31 -8.49 27.00 -1.96
C ILE A 31 -9.64 27.58 -1.13
N ALA A 32 -9.38 28.69 -0.45
CA ALA A 32 -10.36 29.42 0.33
C ALA A 32 -11.11 30.45 -0.53
N ALA A 33 -12.31 30.84 -0.09
CA ALA A 33 -13.05 31.94 -0.69
C ALA A 33 -12.31 33.30 -0.52
N ARG A 34 -12.61 34.26 -1.38
CA ARG A 34 -12.10 35.64 -1.21
C ARG A 34 -12.54 36.21 0.14
N GLY A 35 -11.69 37.00 0.76
CA GLY A 35 -11.95 37.59 2.08
C GLY A 35 -11.61 36.69 3.27
N THR A 36 -11.23 35.42 3.06
CA THR A 36 -10.77 34.54 4.13
C THR A 36 -9.48 35.08 4.74
N ARG A 37 -9.40 35.09 6.08
CA ARG A 37 -8.23 35.53 6.86
C ARG A 37 -7.51 34.41 7.57
N ARG A 38 -8.24 33.32 7.91
CA ARG A 38 -7.69 32.19 8.67
C ARG A 38 -8.25 30.87 8.17
N VAL A 39 -7.48 29.82 8.32
CA VAL A 39 -7.88 28.42 8.11
C VAL A 39 -7.69 27.65 9.40
N VAL A 40 -8.76 27.01 9.87
CA VAL A 40 -8.77 26.18 11.08
C VAL A 40 -9.02 24.73 10.68
N VAL A 41 -8.12 23.82 11.08
CA VAL A 41 -8.26 22.39 10.82
C VAL A 41 -8.63 21.68 12.12
N ARG A 42 -9.69 20.88 12.07
CA ARG A 42 -10.11 20.01 13.17
C ARG A 42 -10.02 18.56 12.77
N VAL A 43 -9.52 17.75 13.69
CA VAL A 43 -9.53 16.28 13.58
C VAL A 43 -10.42 15.73 14.69
N ASP A 44 -11.47 15.01 14.31
CA ASP A 44 -12.50 14.48 15.23
C ASP A 44 -13.03 15.55 16.21
N GLY A 45 -13.25 16.76 15.71
CA GLY A 45 -13.75 17.90 16.45
C GLY A 45 -12.69 18.74 17.19
N LYS A 46 -11.48 18.22 17.44
CA LYS A 46 -10.40 18.96 18.11
C LYS A 46 -9.62 19.82 17.12
N VAL A 47 -9.36 21.08 17.48
CA VAL A 47 -8.48 21.96 16.68
C VAL A 47 -7.06 21.41 16.74
N VAL A 48 -6.48 21.11 15.58
CA VAL A 48 -5.10 20.64 15.44
C VAL A 48 -4.21 21.67 14.74
N ARG A 49 -4.82 22.61 14.03
CA ARG A 49 -4.13 23.71 13.38
C ARG A 49 -5.05 24.93 13.27
N ASP A 50 -4.49 26.10 13.49
CA ASP A 50 -5.09 27.39 13.24
C ASP A 50 -4.01 28.27 12.61
N ALA A 51 -4.26 28.77 11.40
CA ALA A 51 -3.25 29.48 10.62
C ALA A 51 -3.86 30.71 9.94
N ALA A 52 -3.16 31.82 10.00
CA ALA A 52 -3.45 33.00 9.18
C ALA A 52 -3.24 32.66 7.69
N LEU A 53 -4.11 33.16 6.85
CA LEU A 53 -4.08 32.92 5.41
C LEU A 53 -3.64 34.20 4.68
N ARG A 54 -2.57 34.11 3.90
CA ARG A 54 -2.14 35.13 2.94
C ARG A 54 -2.48 34.64 1.53
N GLY A 55 -3.48 35.27 0.92
CA GLY A 55 -3.99 34.83 -0.40
C GLY A 55 -5.16 33.86 -0.26
N ARG A 56 -5.31 32.91 -1.22
CA ARG A 56 -6.44 31.98 -1.26
C ARG A 56 -6.03 30.52 -1.09
N SER A 57 -4.89 30.13 -1.65
CA SER A 57 -4.40 28.76 -1.52
C SER A 57 -3.76 28.53 -0.16
N PHE A 58 -3.98 27.34 0.40
CA PHE A 58 -3.33 26.92 1.63
C PHE A 58 -2.78 25.50 1.52
N SER A 59 -1.65 25.29 2.20
CA SER A 59 -1.04 23.97 2.42
C SER A 59 -0.53 23.94 3.86
N LEU A 60 -1.12 23.08 4.67
CA LEU A 60 -0.87 23.00 6.10
C LEU A 60 -0.47 21.58 6.49
N ASP A 61 0.57 21.47 7.31
CA ASP A 61 0.90 20.24 8.00
C ASP A 61 0.15 20.13 9.32
N VAL A 62 -0.54 19.02 9.51
CA VAL A 62 -1.32 18.72 10.72
C VAL A 62 -1.00 17.31 11.24
N PRO A 63 -0.90 17.09 12.56
CA PRO A 63 -0.72 15.76 13.10
C PRO A 63 -1.99 14.94 12.93
N LEU A 64 -1.88 13.73 12.35
CA LEU A 64 -2.96 12.76 12.27
C LEU A 64 -2.64 11.52 13.10
N PRO A 65 -3.59 11.00 13.88
CA PRO A 65 -3.40 9.74 14.56
C PRO A 65 -3.43 8.57 13.56
N PRO A 66 -2.73 7.44 13.83
CA PRO A 66 -2.69 6.28 12.95
C PRO A 66 -4.00 5.46 13.00
N ARG A 67 -5.08 6.07 12.60
CA ARG A 67 -6.42 5.50 12.50
C ARG A 67 -7.29 6.30 11.54
N GLU A 68 -8.47 5.81 11.25
CA GLU A 68 -9.47 6.59 10.51
C GLU A 68 -9.94 7.78 11.33
N VAL A 69 -10.06 8.93 10.67
CA VAL A 69 -10.45 10.20 11.25
C VAL A 69 -11.41 10.97 10.34
N ARG A 70 -12.10 11.91 10.94
CA ARG A 70 -12.86 12.96 10.27
C ARG A 70 -12.06 14.26 10.32
N VAL A 71 -11.79 14.84 9.14
CA VAL A 71 -11.06 16.10 9.01
C VAL A 71 -12.04 17.19 8.61
N ARG A 72 -12.16 18.26 9.40
CA ARG A 72 -12.96 19.44 9.08
C ARG A 72 -12.03 20.62 8.87
N ILE A 73 -12.17 21.25 7.72
CA ILE A 73 -11.43 22.46 7.33
C ILE A 73 -12.43 23.62 7.35
N GLU A 74 -12.18 24.61 8.22
CA GLU A 74 -12.97 25.81 8.37
C GLU A 74 -12.17 27.01 7.90
N THR A 75 -12.85 27.90 7.16
CA THR A 75 -12.35 29.22 6.79
C THR A 75 -13.04 30.28 7.63
N VAL A 76 -12.30 31.30 8.04
CA VAL A 76 -12.79 32.43 8.85
C VAL A 76 -12.48 33.71 8.10
N ASP A 77 -13.50 34.57 7.90
CA ASP A 77 -13.34 35.90 7.25
C ASP A 77 -12.92 37.00 8.26
N ALA A 78 -12.88 38.22 7.79
CA ALA A 78 -12.50 39.38 8.62
C ALA A 78 -13.54 39.69 9.73
N ASP A 79 -14.79 39.33 9.51
CA ASP A 79 -15.91 39.55 10.47
C ASP A 79 -16.06 38.37 11.46
N GLY A 80 -15.16 37.36 11.39
CA GLY A 80 -15.20 36.18 12.24
C GLY A 80 -16.23 35.12 11.81
N ARG A 81 -16.92 35.31 10.67
CA ARG A 81 -17.88 34.33 10.14
C ARG A 81 -17.15 33.13 9.60
N ARG A 82 -17.77 31.95 9.75
CA ARG A 82 -17.14 30.66 9.44
C ARG A 82 -17.88 29.92 8.33
N ALA A 83 -17.14 29.30 7.46
CA ALA A 83 -17.63 28.27 6.54
C ALA A 83 -16.68 27.06 6.58
N GLY A 84 -17.18 25.87 6.37
CA GLY A 84 -16.32 24.69 6.48
C GLY A 84 -16.75 23.52 5.61
N ARG A 85 -15.78 22.65 5.30
CA ARG A 85 -15.98 21.37 4.63
C ARG A 85 -15.44 20.25 5.51
N THR A 86 -16.20 19.16 5.60
CA THR A 86 -15.79 17.95 6.33
C THR A 86 -15.44 16.86 5.33
N VAL A 87 -14.29 16.23 5.52
CA VAL A 87 -13.84 15.04 4.79
C VAL A 87 -13.91 13.86 5.75
N LEU A 88 -14.65 12.84 5.38
CA LEU A 88 -14.84 11.60 6.14
C LEU A 88 -13.92 10.51 5.63
N HIS A 89 -13.74 9.45 6.42
CA HIS A 89 -13.00 8.26 6.01
C HIS A 89 -11.56 8.55 5.56
N VAL A 90 -10.85 9.43 6.27
CA VAL A 90 -9.43 9.68 6.06
C VAL A 90 -8.63 8.76 6.97
N LEU A 91 -7.77 7.90 6.42
CA LEU A 91 -6.85 7.13 7.23
C LEU A 91 -5.60 7.97 7.54
N GLY A 92 -5.50 8.47 8.76
CA GLY A 92 -4.33 9.18 9.22
C GLY A 92 -3.12 8.26 9.31
N LEU A 93 -1.97 8.76 8.86
CA LEU A 93 -0.67 8.10 9.00
C LEU A 93 0.33 9.06 9.64
N PRO A 94 1.30 8.57 10.44
CA PRO A 94 2.31 9.42 11.03
C PRO A 94 3.20 10.07 9.98
N GLN A 95 3.71 11.27 10.26
CA GLN A 95 4.60 11.99 9.35
C GLN A 95 5.89 11.19 9.04
N ALA A 96 6.36 10.39 10.00
CA ALA A 96 7.50 9.49 9.81
C ALA A 96 7.26 8.41 8.72
N ALA A 97 6.01 8.18 8.32
CA ALA A 97 5.66 7.27 7.23
C ALA A 97 5.51 7.98 5.86
N ARG A 98 5.80 9.27 5.76
CA ARG A 98 5.75 10.01 4.48
C ARG A 98 6.69 9.37 3.44
N PRO A 99 6.25 9.24 2.19
CA PRO A 99 7.07 8.72 1.11
C PRO A 99 8.37 9.50 0.93
N VAL A 100 9.47 8.76 0.86
CA VAL A 100 10.81 9.25 0.60
C VAL A 100 11.61 8.18 -0.13
N GLU A 101 12.39 8.57 -1.13
CA GLU A 101 13.29 7.64 -1.80
C GLU A 101 14.58 7.44 -0.99
N ARG A 102 14.92 6.19 -0.74
CA ARG A 102 16.15 5.78 -0.05
C ARG A 102 16.85 4.67 -0.81
N SER A 103 18.16 4.68 -0.78
CA SER A 103 18.98 3.56 -1.27
C SER A 103 18.96 2.44 -0.23
N LEU A 104 18.81 1.21 -0.72
CA LEU A 104 18.83 0.02 0.10
C LEU A 104 20.24 -0.17 0.71
N ARG A 105 20.30 -0.45 2.00
CA ARG A 105 21.53 -0.78 2.74
C ARG A 105 21.31 -1.95 3.68
N LEU A 106 22.32 -2.80 3.80
CA LEU A 106 22.23 -3.98 4.64
C LEU A 106 22.17 -3.62 6.13
N ASP A 107 21.16 -4.15 6.83
CA ASP A 107 21.11 -4.24 8.29
C ASP A 107 21.52 -5.65 8.73
N ARG A 108 22.78 -5.81 9.16
CA ARG A 108 23.36 -7.12 9.54
C ARG A 108 22.66 -7.78 10.74
N ARG A 109 22.09 -6.99 11.66
CA ARG A 109 21.33 -7.53 12.80
C ARG A 109 19.98 -8.06 12.34
N LEU A 110 19.28 -7.29 11.49
CA LEU A 110 18.04 -7.77 10.87
C LEU A 110 18.29 -9.02 10.02
N GLU A 111 19.35 -9.04 9.22
CA GLU A 111 19.77 -10.22 8.42
C GLU A 111 19.96 -11.46 9.30
N SER A 112 20.68 -11.33 10.42
CA SER A 112 20.87 -12.41 11.38
C SER A 112 19.56 -12.90 12.00
N ASP A 113 18.65 -11.97 12.34
CA ASP A 113 17.33 -12.32 12.88
C ASP A 113 16.48 -13.08 11.87
N LEU A 114 16.44 -12.60 10.62
CA LEU A 114 15.71 -13.28 9.54
C LEU A 114 16.28 -14.65 9.25
N ARG A 115 17.61 -14.76 9.20
CA ARG A 115 18.28 -16.04 8.95
C ARG A 115 17.92 -17.09 10.00
N ARG A 116 17.94 -16.73 11.30
CA ARG A 116 17.53 -17.67 12.37
C ARG A 116 16.08 -18.15 12.23
N LEU A 117 15.19 -17.33 11.66
CA LEU A 117 13.81 -17.73 11.42
C LEU A 117 13.72 -18.67 10.21
N VAL A 118 14.45 -18.37 9.13
CA VAL A 118 14.47 -19.18 7.92
C VAL A 118 15.10 -20.53 8.15
N ASP A 119 16.23 -20.61 8.86
CA ASP A 119 16.94 -21.87 9.17
C ASP A 119 16.08 -22.86 9.97
N ARG A 120 15.07 -22.36 10.69
CA ARG A 120 14.08 -23.17 11.44
C ARG A 120 12.83 -23.51 10.65
N TYR A 121 12.71 -23.02 9.44
CA TYR A 121 11.54 -23.27 8.60
C TYR A 121 11.78 -24.54 7.74
N PRO A 122 10.92 -25.59 7.86
CA PRO A 122 11.15 -26.87 7.17
C PRO A 122 10.60 -26.86 5.75
N GLY A 123 10.95 -25.89 4.95
CA GLY A 123 10.53 -25.73 3.56
C GLY A 123 11.36 -24.68 2.86
N THR A 124 10.97 -24.28 1.66
CA THR A 124 11.60 -23.17 0.95
C THR A 124 10.92 -21.87 1.36
N ALA A 125 11.71 -20.89 1.82
CA ALA A 125 11.24 -19.56 2.15
C ALA A 125 11.97 -18.50 1.32
N GLY A 126 11.26 -17.41 0.99
CA GLY A 126 11.82 -16.17 0.45
C GLY A 126 11.37 -15.01 1.33
N VAL A 127 12.30 -14.18 1.76
CA VAL A 127 12.02 -13.06 2.69
C VAL A 127 12.69 -11.79 2.21
N TYR A 128 11.97 -10.68 2.30
CA TYR A 128 12.50 -9.33 2.09
C TYR A 128 11.91 -8.38 3.12
N VAL A 129 12.76 -7.55 3.73
CA VAL A 129 12.35 -6.49 4.67
C VAL A 129 13.18 -5.24 4.40
N GLU A 130 12.54 -4.09 4.34
CA GLU A 130 13.19 -2.77 4.17
C GLU A 130 12.46 -1.72 5.01
N ASP A 131 13.21 -1.02 5.87
CA ASP A 131 12.77 0.24 6.47
C ASP A 131 12.76 1.32 5.39
N LEU A 132 11.57 1.79 5.06
CA LEU A 132 11.37 2.73 3.96
C LEU A 132 11.80 4.17 4.30
N ALA A 133 11.93 4.49 5.59
CA ALA A 133 12.41 5.79 6.02
C ALA A 133 13.95 5.90 5.96
N THR A 134 14.66 4.80 6.16
CA THR A 134 16.15 4.78 6.24
C THR A 134 16.82 3.99 5.12
N GLY A 135 16.10 3.11 4.43
CA GLY A 135 16.63 2.15 3.46
C GLY A 135 17.34 0.94 4.10
N ALA A 136 17.36 0.82 5.43
CA ALA A 136 17.96 -0.31 6.10
C ALA A 136 17.12 -1.57 5.89
N GLY A 137 17.72 -2.66 5.41
CA GLY A 137 16.96 -3.85 5.08
C GLY A 137 17.78 -5.13 5.11
N ALA A 138 17.10 -6.25 4.97
CA ALA A 138 17.69 -7.56 4.85
C ALA A 138 16.79 -8.47 4.02
N ALA A 139 17.41 -9.49 3.43
CA ALA A 139 16.71 -10.45 2.58
C ALA A 139 17.31 -11.85 2.69
N TRP A 140 16.48 -12.83 2.42
CA TRP A 140 16.90 -14.22 2.24
C TRP A 140 16.13 -14.84 1.08
N ASN A 141 16.86 -15.43 0.13
CA ASN A 141 16.26 -16.10 -1.03
C ASN A 141 15.21 -15.24 -1.76
N ALA A 142 15.39 -13.91 -1.73
CA ALA A 142 14.35 -12.95 -2.09
C ALA A 142 14.01 -12.92 -3.59
N ARG A 143 14.91 -13.47 -4.44
CA ARG A 143 14.70 -13.58 -5.89
C ARG A 143 14.23 -14.96 -6.35
N ALA A 144 14.06 -15.92 -5.44
CA ALA A 144 13.45 -17.19 -5.79
C ALA A 144 11.99 -16.97 -6.22
N THR A 145 11.57 -17.67 -7.23
CA THR A 145 10.23 -17.59 -7.79
C THR A 145 9.29 -18.55 -7.06
N PHE A 146 8.17 -18.05 -6.63
CA PHE A 146 7.13 -18.81 -5.93
C PHE A 146 5.81 -18.73 -6.71
N PRO A 147 4.89 -19.70 -6.55
CA PRO A 147 3.52 -19.58 -7.07
C PRO A 147 2.83 -18.41 -6.36
N ALA A 148 2.47 -17.38 -7.11
CA ALA A 148 2.06 -16.10 -6.53
C ALA A 148 0.73 -16.12 -5.78
N ALA A 149 -0.16 -17.06 -6.10
CA ALA A 149 -1.52 -17.12 -5.55
C ALA A 149 -2.23 -15.74 -5.64
N SER A 150 -2.96 -15.34 -4.60
CA SER A 150 -3.72 -14.08 -4.57
C SER A 150 -2.87 -12.82 -4.29
N THR A 151 -1.54 -12.93 -4.11
CA THR A 151 -0.71 -11.73 -3.89
C THR A 151 -0.70 -10.81 -5.11
N LEU A 152 -0.82 -11.36 -6.34
CA LEU A 152 -0.86 -10.58 -7.58
C LEU A 152 -2.16 -9.77 -7.79
N LYS A 153 -3.15 -9.90 -6.93
CA LYS A 153 -4.33 -9.03 -6.97
C LYS A 153 -3.96 -7.56 -6.75
N LEU A 154 -2.88 -7.29 -6.04
CA LEU A 154 -2.32 -5.95 -5.97
C LEU A 154 -1.80 -5.46 -7.32
N ALA A 155 -1.11 -6.31 -8.09
CA ALA A 155 -0.64 -5.96 -9.43
C ALA A 155 -1.81 -5.67 -10.40
N ILE A 156 -2.91 -6.43 -10.30
CA ILE A 156 -4.14 -6.15 -11.07
C ILE A 156 -4.68 -4.76 -10.70
N ALA A 157 -4.77 -4.43 -9.41
CA ALA A 157 -5.26 -3.13 -8.96
C ALA A 157 -4.39 -1.98 -9.49
N VAL A 158 -3.07 -2.12 -9.43
CA VAL A 158 -2.12 -1.13 -9.95
C VAL A 158 -2.29 -0.94 -11.47
N ALA A 159 -2.33 -2.03 -12.23
CA ALA A 159 -2.51 -1.98 -13.69
C ALA A 159 -3.86 -1.36 -14.10
N LEU A 160 -4.91 -1.63 -13.33
CA LEU A 160 -6.24 -1.05 -13.52
C LEU A 160 -6.28 0.44 -13.24
N LEU A 161 -5.78 0.84 -12.06
CA LEU A 161 -5.81 2.23 -11.61
C LEU A 161 -4.96 3.16 -12.49
N GLY A 162 -3.93 2.62 -13.15
CA GLY A 162 -3.18 3.36 -14.16
C GLY A 162 -3.94 3.61 -15.49
N ARG A 163 -5.17 3.12 -15.63
CA ARG A 163 -6.01 3.23 -16.85
C ARG A 163 -7.36 3.88 -16.61
N VAL A 164 -7.60 4.34 -15.41
CA VAL A 164 -8.80 5.10 -15.04
C VAL A 164 -8.41 6.51 -14.65
N GLU A 165 -9.31 7.45 -14.82
CA GLU A 165 -9.09 8.84 -14.42
C GLU A 165 -9.51 9.02 -12.95
N GLY A 166 -8.53 9.21 -12.09
CA GLY A 166 -8.74 9.38 -10.66
C GLY A 166 -9.10 8.09 -9.90
N PRO A 167 -9.12 8.13 -8.57
CA PRO A 167 -9.53 7.00 -7.77
C PRO A 167 -11.00 6.66 -8.02
N PRO A 168 -11.38 5.36 -7.95
CA PRO A 168 -12.77 4.95 -8.11
C PRO A 168 -13.70 5.71 -7.15
N THR A 169 -14.81 6.20 -7.69
CA THR A 169 -15.83 6.88 -6.88
C THR A 169 -16.35 5.91 -5.82
N PRO A 170 -16.37 6.28 -4.53
CA PRO A 170 -16.87 5.42 -3.47
C PRO A 170 -18.28 4.91 -3.74
N GLY A 171 -18.48 3.59 -3.62
CA GLY A 171 -19.74 2.92 -3.91
C GLY A 171 -20.02 2.65 -5.39
N SER A 172 -19.15 3.07 -6.32
CA SER A 172 -19.25 2.66 -7.72
C SER A 172 -18.97 1.17 -7.91
N GLU A 173 -19.38 0.61 -9.04
CA GLU A 173 -19.07 -0.78 -9.40
C GLU A 173 -17.56 -1.05 -9.34
N LEU A 174 -16.75 -0.13 -9.86
CA LEU A 174 -15.30 -0.25 -9.87
C LEU A 174 -14.72 -0.26 -8.46
N ASP A 175 -15.16 0.64 -7.57
CA ASP A 175 -14.79 0.64 -6.14
C ASP A 175 -15.18 -0.70 -5.48
N GLY A 176 -16.40 -1.18 -5.74
CA GLY A 176 -16.89 -2.46 -5.24
C GLY A 176 -16.03 -3.64 -5.68
N LEU A 177 -15.67 -3.72 -6.95
CA LEU A 177 -14.83 -4.79 -7.50
C LEU A 177 -13.41 -4.74 -6.94
N VAL A 178 -12.77 -3.57 -6.86
CA VAL A 178 -11.43 -3.40 -6.29
C VAL A 178 -11.42 -3.82 -4.81
N ARG A 179 -12.41 -3.40 -4.03
CA ARG A 179 -12.53 -3.78 -2.62
C ARG A 179 -12.78 -5.27 -2.44
N ARG A 180 -13.68 -5.87 -3.20
CA ARG A 180 -13.93 -7.33 -3.16
C ARG A 180 -12.68 -8.12 -3.54
N MET A 181 -11.95 -7.71 -4.57
CA MET A 181 -10.71 -8.36 -4.97
C MET A 181 -9.61 -8.29 -3.89
N LEU A 182 -9.44 -7.14 -3.24
CA LEU A 182 -8.33 -6.93 -2.31
C LEU A 182 -8.66 -7.35 -0.88
N ILE A 183 -9.85 -7.03 -0.36
CA ILE A 183 -10.19 -7.23 1.06
C ILE A 183 -10.53 -8.71 1.34
N PRO A 184 -11.63 -9.31 0.84
CA PRO A 184 -11.90 -10.73 1.03
C PRO A 184 -11.16 -11.62 0.04
N SER A 185 -10.39 -11.01 -0.88
CA SER A 185 -9.62 -11.74 -1.89
C SER A 185 -10.48 -12.51 -2.91
N ASP A 186 -11.62 -11.94 -3.31
CA ASP A 186 -12.58 -12.52 -4.26
C ASP A 186 -11.93 -12.76 -5.63
N ASN A 187 -12.06 -14.01 -6.13
CA ASN A 187 -11.48 -14.44 -7.42
C ASN A 187 -12.31 -13.97 -8.60
N GLU A 188 -13.64 -13.92 -8.48
CA GLU A 188 -14.53 -13.45 -9.54
C GLU A 188 -14.32 -11.96 -9.80
N ALA A 189 -14.21 -11.16 -8.73
CA ALA A 189 -13.88 -9.74 -8.87
C ALA A 189 -12.52 -9.54 -9.55
N ALA A 190 -11.52 -10.37 -9.24
CA ALA A 190 -10.22 -10.33 -9.91
C ALA A 190 -10.33 -10.68 -11.40
N ASN A 191 -11.09 -11.72 -11.74
CA ASN A 191 -11.32 -12.12 -13.14
C ASN A 191 -12.10 -11.05 -13.91
N THR A 192 -13.13 -10.46 -13.32
CA THR A 192 -13.89 -9.35 -13.92
C THR A 192 -12.99 -8.17 -14.23
N LEU A 193 -12.09 -7.81 -13.30
CA LEU A 193 -11.14 -6.72 -13.51
C LEU A 193 -10.09 -7.04 -14.56
N LEU A 194 -9.63 -8.29 -14.68
CA LEU A 194 -8.73 -8.72 -15.75
C LEU A 194 -9.43 -8.65 -17.12
N VAL A 195 -10.68 -9.09 -17.22
CA VAL A 195 -11.47 -8.97 -18.46
C VAL A 195 -11.65 -7.49 -18.84
N ARG A 196 -11.94 -6.63 -17.88
CA ARG A 196 -12.04 -5.18 -18.09
C ARG A 196 -10.73 -4.55 -18.57
N LEU A 197 -9.58 -5.08 -18.10
CA LEU A 197 -8.25 -4.62 -18.51
C LEU A 197 -7.85 -4.99 -19.93
N GLY A 198 -8.20 -6.19 -20.40
CA GLY A 198 -7.67 -6.72 -21.66
C GLY A 198 -8.64 -7.58 -22.48
N GLY A 199 -9.95 -7.46 -22.27
CA GLY A 199 -10.98 -8.19 -23.00
C GLY A 199 -11.12 -9.67 -22.62
N SER A 200 -10.13 -10.24 -21.95
CA SER A 200 -10.11 -11.59 -21.41
C SER A 200 -9.23 -11.66 -20.16
N THR A 201 -9.30 -12.74 -19.40
CA THR A 201 -8.39 -12.91 -18.24
C THR A 201 -6.93 -13.02 -18.68
N SER A 202 -6.65 -13.65 -19.82
CA SER A 202 -5.28 -13.73 -20.39
C SER A 202 -4.83 -12.39 -20.95
N GLY A 203 -5.69 -11.64 -21.66
CA GLY A 203 -5.41 -10.29 -22.13
C GLY A 203 -5.14 -9.33 -20.98
N GLY A 204 -5.96 -9.37 -19.94
CA GLY A 204 -5.74 -8.61 -18.71
C GLY A 204 -4.45 -8.99 -18.01
N GLY A 205 -4.11 -10.29 -17.98
CA GLY A 205 -2.83 -10.79 -17.47
C GLY A 205 -1.64 -10.21 -18.23
N ALA A 206 -1.70 -10.12 -19.56
CA ALA A 206 -0.68 -9.51 -20.40
C ALA A 206 -0.49 -8.02 -20.06
N VAL A 207 -1.60 -7.28 -19.83
CA VAL A 207 -1.57 -5.88 -19.40
C VAL A 207 -0.91 -5.73 -18.01
N VAL A 208 -1.24 -6.61 -17.06
CA VAL A 208 -0.60 -6.63 -15.73
C VAL A 208 0.89 -6.86 -15.86
N ASN A 209 1.32 -7.87 -16.66
CA ASN A 209 2.73 -8.20 -16.88
C ASN A 209 3.50 -7.02 -17.50
N ALA A 210 2.91 -6.37 -18.51
CA ALA A 210 3.51 -5.17 -19.11
C ALA A 210 3.70 -4.06 -18.06
N THR A 211 2.68 -3.80 -17.24
CA THR A 211 2.76 -2.80 -16.15
C THR A 211 3.85 -3.15 -15.13
N MET A 212 3.95 -4.43 -14.74
CA MET A 212 4.98 -4.86 -13.78
C MET A 212 6.39 -4.69 -14.35
N ARG A 213 6.62 -5.08 -15.60
CA ARG A 213 7.92 -4.86 -16.27
C ARG A 213 8.28 -3.38 -16.39
N THR A 214 7.32 -2.50 -16.70
CA THR A 214 7.55 -1.06 -16.80
C THR A 214 8.09 -0.45 -15.49
N ILE A 215 7.80 -1.05 -14.35
CA ILE A 215 8.31 -0.61 -13.05
C ILE A 215 9.45 -1.49 -12.50
N GLY A 216 10.02 -2.36 -13.34
CA GLY A 216 11.20 -3.17 -13.02
C GLY A 216 10.92 -4.47 -12.25
N LEU A 217 9.66 -4.93 -12.21
CA LEU A 217 9.28 -6.21 -11.56
C LEU A 217 9.27 -7.34 -12.58
N GLU A 218 10.45 -7.78 -13.00
CA GLU A 218 10.64 -8.70 -14.13
C GLU A 218 10.26 -10.16 -13.81
N ARG A 219 10.17 -10.52 -12.52
CA ARG A 219 9.88 -11.90 -12.06
C ARG A 219 8.44 -12.06 -11.56
N THR A 220 7.64 -11.03 -11.73
CA THR A 220 6.21 -11.05 -11.42
C THR A 220 5.43 -11.30 -12.70
N GLU A 221 4.77 -12.45 -12.78
CA GLU A 221 4.04 -12.86 -13.97
C GLU A 221 2.62 -13.33 -13.63
N MET A 222 1.65 -12.65 -14.23
CA MET A 222 0.25 -13.03 -14.21
C MET A 222 -0.02 -14.00 -15.33
N TYR A 223 -0.60 -15.16 -15.02
CA TYR A 223 -0.95 -16.19 -15.99
C TYR A 223 -2.44 -16.51 -15.93
N GLY A 224 -3.18 -16.14 -16.96
CA GLY A 224 -4.63 -16.31 -17.00
C GLY A 224 -5.38 -15.70 -15.81
N GLY A 225 -6.61 -16.11 -15.60
CA GLY A 225 -7.45 -15.69 -14.47
C GLY A 225 -7.23 -16.51 -13.20
N TYR A 226 -8.02 -16.19 -12.17
CA TYR A 226 -8.13 -17.01 -10.95
C TYR A 226 -9.16 -18.09 -11.16
N ILE A 227 -8.76 -19.23 -11.72
CA ILE A 227 -9.63 -20.38 -11.99
C ILE A 227 -9.58 -21.34 -10.80
N LEU A 228 -10.70 -21.93 -10.49
CA LEU A 228 -10.82 -23.11 -9.64
C LEU A 228 -10.44 -24.33 -10.50
N GLY A 229 -9.13 -24.61 -10.63
CA GLY A 229 -8.60 -25.70 -11.43
C GLY A 229 -7.10 -25.60 -11.67
N THR A 230 -6.42 -26.71 -11.85
CA THR A 230 -4.96 -26.88 -11.84
C THR A 230 -4.24 -26.41 -13.11
N SER A 231 -3.06 -25.82 -12.98
CA SER A 231 -2.08 -25.63 -14.05
C SER A 231 -0.64 -25.48 -13.56
N THR A 232 0.32 -25.78 -14.37
CA THR A 232 1.75 -26.05 -14.08
C THR A 232 2.78 -25.20 -14.90
N ALA A 233 3.94 -24.65 -14.37
CA ALA A 233 5.00 -23.85 -15.05
C ALA A 233 6.49 -24.08 -14.77
N PRO A 234 7.40 -23.76 -15.69
CA PRO A 234 8.83 -24.01 -15.56
C PRO A 234 9.61 -22.91 -14.81
N PRO A 235 10.81 -23.20 -14.28
CA PRO A 235 11.63 -22.29 -13.46
C PRO A 235 12.49 -21.32 -14.28
N THR A 236 12.79 -20.13 -13.73
CA THR A 236 13.72 -19.13 -14.31
C THR A 236 14.95 -18.87 -13.44
N ARG A 237 16.09 -18.52 -14.08
CA ARG A 237 17.40 -18.27 -13.45
C ARG A 237 17.62 -16.80 -13.08
N GLY A 238 18.40 -16.53 -12.03
CA GLY A 238 18.62 -15.22 -11.44
C GLY A 238 19.98 -14.58 -11.58
N VAL A 239 20.07 -13.27 -11.39
CA VAL A 239 21.29 -12.44 -11.43
C VAL A 239 21.42 -11.66 -10.11
N ALA A 240 22.65 -11.45 -9.65
CA ALA A 240 22.97 -10.79 -8.37
C ALA A 240 22.98 -9.26 -8.44
N GLY A 241 22.70 -8.58 -7.35
CA GLY A 241 22.79 -7.13 -7.20
C GLY A 241 23.27 -6.72 -5.79
N GLY A 242 23.93 -5.57 -5.68
CA GLY A 242 24.72 -5.17 -4.53
C GLY A 242 23.97 -4.76 -3.26
N GLY A 243 24.67 -4.79 -2.12
CA GLY A 243 24.22 -4.33 -0.80
C GLY A 243 23.52 -5.40 0.02
N VAL A 244 22.20 -5.53 -0.12
CA VAL A 244 21.44 -6.65 0.47
C VAL A 244 21.61 -7.87 -0.41
N PRO A 245 21.89 -9.09 0.14
CA PRO A 245 22.07 -10.30 -0.65
C PRO A 245 20.74 -10.75 -1.28
N LEU A 246 20.54 -10.35 -2.53
CA LEU A 246 19.35 -10.66 -3.32
C LEU A 246 19.55 -11.93 -4.17
N ASN A 247 20.05 -12.99 -3.55
CA ASN A 247 20.36 -14.24 -4.23
C ASN A 247 19.15 -15.17 -4.30
N ILE A 248 19.25 -16.19 -5.17
CA ILE A 248 18.44 -17.40 -5.07
C ILE A 248 19.28 -18.42 -4.28
N VAL A 249 18.81 -18.81 -3.09
CA VAL A 249 19.42 -19.86 -2.25
C VAL A 249 18.78 -21.21 -2.57
N ALA A 250 17.47 -21.25 -2.71
CA ALA A 250 16.71 -22.43 -3.09
C ALA A 250 15.51 -22.03 -3.95
N GLN A 251 15.28 -22.76 -5.03
CA GLN A 251 14.15 -22.53 -5.94
C GLN A 251 13.07 -23.57 -5.70
N PRO A 252 11.83 -23.18 -5.31
CA PRO A 252 10.71 -24.10 -5.27
C PRO A 252 10.43 -24.71 -6.65
N TYR A 253 10.15 -26.00 -6.67
CA TYR A 253 9.68 -26.68 -7.86
C TYR A 253 8.17 -26.89 -7.78
N TRP A 254 7.41 -26.23 -8.65
CA TRP A 254 5.95 -26.19 -8.55
C TRP A 254 5.20 -26.13 -9.89
N GLY A 255 5.81 -26.26 -10.98
CA GLY A 255 5.08 -26.27 -12.25
C GLY A 255 4.70 -24.88 -12.82
N ILE A 256 3.63 -24.71 -13.71
CA ILE A 256 3.24 -23.46 -14.46
C ILE A 256 2.12 -22.68 -13.75
N GLY A 257 2.19 -21.34 -13.76
CA GLY A 257 1.12 -20.49 -13.24
C GLY A 257 1.62 -19.08 -12.90
N LYS A 258 0.80 -18.36 -12.16
CA LYS A 258 1.15 -17.03 -11.66
C LYS A 258 2.37 -17.13 -10.77
N SER A 259 3.37 -16.29 -11.03
CA SER A 259 4.63 -16.30 -10.30
C SER A 259 5.03 -14.93 -9.80
N THR A 260 5.79 -14.90 -8.71
CA THR A 260 6.42 -13.69 -8.18
C THR A 260 7.55 -14.06 -7.22
N THR A 261 8.25 -13.05 -6.71
CA THR A 261 9.33 -13.18 -5.72
C THR A 261 9.02 -12.33 -4.48
N ALA A 262 9.70 -12.61 -3.36
CA ALA A 262 9.57 -11.78 -2.17
C ALA A 262 10.08 -10.35 -2.44
N LEU A 263 11.12 -10.21 -3.25
CA LEU A 263 11.63 -8.91 -3.69
C LEU A 263 10.57 -8.13 -4.49
N ASP A 264 10.02 -8.73 -5.55
CA ASP A 264 9.07 -8.05 -6.43
C ASP A 264 7.81 -7.63 -5.68
N LEU A 265 7.28 -8.50 -4.81
CA LEU A 265 6.11 -8.14 -3.98
C LEU A 265 6.42 -6.96 -3.06
N ALA A 266 7.56 -6.96 -2.39
CA ALA A 266 7.96 -5.86 -1.53
C ALA A 266 8.15 -4.56 -2.34
N GLN A 267 8.81 -4.65 -3.51
CA GLN A 267 8.98 -3.49 -4.38
C GLN A 267 7.67 -2.96 -4.96
N LEU A 268 6.67 -3.82 -5.22
CA LEU A 268 5.34 -3.39 -5.63
C LEU A 268 4.65 -2.56 -4.52
N PHE A 269 4.67 -3.03 -3.28
CA PHE A 269 4.15 -2.27 -2.14
C PHE A 269 4.90 -0.95 -1.93
N ARG A 270 6.24 -0.98 -2.04
CA ARG A 270 7.08 0.21 -1.96
C ARG A 270 6.74 1.21 -3.08
N ALA A 271 6.53 0.73 -4.31
CA ALA A 271 6.16 1.56 -5.45
C ALA A 271 4.81 2.27 -5.25
N VAL A 272 3.79 1.56 -4.74
CA VAL A 272 2.49 2.16 -4.38
C VAL A 272 2.65 3.20 -3.28
N TRP A 273 3.45 2.91 -2.24
CA TRP A 273 3.71 3.87 -1.16
C TRP A 273 4.45 5.12 -1.68
N LEU A 274 5.49 4.98 -2.48
CA LEU A 274 6.20 6.10 -3.09
C LEU A 274 5.27 6.95 -3.95
N ALA A 275 4.45 6.30 -4.79
CA ALA A 275 3.51 6.99 -5.67
C ALA A 275 2.45 7.79 -4.90
N SER A 276 2.07 7.37 -3.69
CA SER A 276 1.14 8.13 -2.84
C SER A 276 1.67 9.52 -2.45
N GLY A 277 2.99 9.71 -2.52
CA GLY A 277 3.69 10.98 -2.35
C GLY A 277 4.17 11.63 -3.65
N GLY A 278 3.84 11.07 -4.80
CA GLY A 278 4.28 11.59 -6.10
C GLY A 278 5.70 11.16 -6.49
N LEU A 279 6.22 10.07 -5.91
CA LEU A 279 7.57 9.58 -6.09
C LEU A 279 7.58 8.16 -6.69
N GLY A 280 8.74 7.69 -7.06
CA GLY A 280 8.99 6.29 -7.38
C GLY A 280 8.66 5.86 -8.81
N PRO A 281 8.81 4.56 -9.10
CA PRO A 281 8.74 4.05 -10.46
C PRO A 281 7.35 4.17 -11.08
N LEU A 282 6.26 4.01 -10.33
CA LEU A 282 4.90 4.16 -10.87
C LEU A 282 4.64 5.55 -11.45
N VAL A 283 5.19 6.60 -10.82
CA VAL A 283 5.04 7.97 -11.31
C VAL A 283 5.97 8.23 -12.50
N ARG A 284 7.24 7.78 -12.41
CA ARG A 284 8.24 8.04 -13.45
C ARG A 284 8.05 7.24 -14.73
N SER A 285 7.48 6.05 -14.64
CA SER A 285 7.34 5.14 -15.79
C SER A 285 6.18 5.48 -16.73
N GLY A 286 5.37 6.47 -16.41
CA GLY A 286 4.15 6.75 -17.16
C GLY A 286 3.10 5.64 -17.04
N SER A 287 3.09 4.89 -15.95
CA SER A 287 2.10 3.82 -15.68
C SER A 287 0.65 4.33 -15.63
N GLY A 288 0.44 5.63 -15.57
CA GLY A 288 -0.85 6.29 -15.40
C GLY A 288 -1.32 6.38 -13.95
N VAL A 289 -0.67 5.68 -13.01
CA VAL A 289 -1.03 5.73 -11.59
C VAL A 289 -0.61 7.05 -10.98
N THR A 290 -1.57 7.84 -10.50
CA THR A 290 -1.31 9.11 -9.82
C THR A 290 -1.19 8.95 -8.30
N PRO A 291 -0.76 10.00 -7.58
CA PRO A 291 -0.74 9.97 -6.12
C PRO A 291 -2.12 9.74 -5.48
N ALA A 292 -3.20 10.15 -6.12
CA ALA A 292 -4.56 9.97 -5.59
C ALA A 292 -4.99 8.49 -5.60
N GLU A 293 -4.82 7.78 -6.73
CA GLU A 293 -5.10 6.34 -6.81
C GLU A 293 -4.22 5.55 -5.85
N SER A 294 -2.96 5.93 -5.69
CA SER A 294 -2.05 5.27 -4.74
C SER A 294 -2.51 5.45 -3.30
N ARG A 295 -2.96 6.64 -2.89
CA ARG A 295 -3.51 6.87 -1.55
C ARG A 295 -4.81 6.12 -1.32
N TYR A 296 -5.70 6.05 -2.33
CA TYR A 296 -6.88 5.21 -2.29
C TYR A 296 -6.53 3.73 -2.12
N LEU A 297 -5.57 3.23 -2.91
CA LEU A 297 -5.16 1.83 -2.85
C LEU A 297 -4.58 1.45 -1.47
N LEU A 298 -3.76 2.31 -0.88
CA LEU A 298 -3.26 2.12 0.49
C LEU A 298 -4.39 2.12 1.52
N TYR A 299 -5.41 2.97 1.34
CA TYR A 299 -6.59 2.96 2.20
C TYR A 299 -7.35 1.63 2.12
N VAL A 300 -7.55 1.09 0.91
CA VAL A 300 -8.22 -0.21 0.71
C VAL A 300 -7.39 -1.34 1.32
N LEU A 301 -6.07 -1.36 1.12
CA LEU A 301 -5.17 -2.36 1.69
C LEU A 301 -5.15 -2.35 3.22
N ALA A 302 -5.33 -1.20 3.85
CA ALA A 302 -5.47 -1.09 5.30
C ALA A 302 -6.78 -1.70 5.86
N ARG A 303 -7.72 -2.04 4.99
CA ARG A 303 -9.01 -2.70 5.34
C ARG A 303 -8.95 -4.22 5.22
N VAL A 304 -7.85 -4.77 4.76
CA VAL A 304 -7.66 -6.23 4.73
C VAL A 304 -7.74 -6.77 6.15
N GLY A 305 -8.78 -7.52 6.43
CA GLY A 305 -9.07 -8.03 7.78
C GLY A 305 -8.27 -9.27 8.17
N ASP A 306 -7.56 -9.90 7.22
CA ASP A 306 -6.75 -11.10 7.49
C ASP A 306 -5.56 -10.76 8.38
N ARG A 307 -5.68 -11.09 9.66
CA ARG A 307 -4.59 -10.98 10.64
C ARG A 307 -3.82 -12.28 10.82
N GLY A 308 -4.06 -13.23 9.95
CA GLY A 308 -3.50 -14.58 10.07
C GLY A 308 -2.01 -14.69 9.78
N LYS A 309 -1.40 -13.72 9.04
CA LYS A 309 -0.03 -13.82 8.52
C LYS A 309 0.88 -12.68 9.03
N LEU A 310 1.27 -11.70 8.23
CA LEU A 310 2.15 -10.60 8.69
C LEU A 310 1.63 -9.90 9.94
N ALA A 311 0.33 -9.72 10.06
CA ALA A 311 -0.30 -9.10 11.22
C ALA A 311 -0.47 -10.04 12.43
N ARG A 312 -0.16 -11.34 12.31
CA ARG A 312 -0.49 -12.37 13.31
C ARG A 312 0.12 -12.13 14.68
N THR A 313 1.36 -11.71 14.71
CA THR A 313 2.13 -11.48 15.95
C THR A 313 2.21 -10.00 16.35
N LEU A 314 1.60 -9.12 15.55
CA LEU A 314 1.48 -7.72 15.85
C LEU A 314 0.21 -7.47 16.67
N GLY A 315 0.36 -7.09 17.92
CA GLY A 315 -0.75 -6.97 18.88
C GLY A 315 -1.88 -6.04 18.38
N ARG A 316 -3.12 -6.41 18.65
CA ARG A 316 -4.26 -5.49 18.46
C ARG A 316 -4.10 -4.32 19.42
N GLY A 317 -4.36 -3.11 18.94
CA GLY A 317 -4.19 -1.89 19.75
C GLY A 317 -2.75 -1.41 19.90
N SER A 318 -1.77 -2.06 19.25
CA SER A 318 -0.35 -1.67 19.29
C SER A 318 -0.02 -0.35 18.57
N GLY A 319 -1.01 0.32 17.97
CA GLY A 319 -0.81 1.49 17.12
C GLY A 319 -0.10 1.17 15.80
N VAL A 320 -0.18 -0.10 15.37
CA VAL A 320 0.38 -0.58 14.10
C VAL A 320 -0.73 -0.76 13.08
N ILE A 321 -0.54 -0.17 11.89
CA ILE A 321 -1.38 -0.39 10.71
C ILE A 321 -0.64 -1.35 9.78
N VAL A 322 -1.34 -2.36 9.28
CA VAL A 322 -0.81 -3.31 8.28
C VAL A 322 -1.64 -3.16 7.01
N MET A 323 -0.97 -2.80 5.92
CA MET A 323 -1.53 -2.68 4.58
C MET A 323 -0.94 -3.81 3.75
N HIS A 324 -1.66 -4.89 3.53
CA HIS A 324 -1.07 -6.11 2.98
C HIS A 324 -1.97 -6.83 1.98
N LYS A 325 -1.39 -7.75 1.23
CA LYS A 325 -2.12 -8.71 0.41
C LYS A 325 -1.53 -10.10 0.56
N ALA A 326 -2.30 -10.96 1.16
CA ALA A 326 -1.97 -12.37 1.31
C ALA A 326 -2.39 -13.20 0.09
N GLY A 327 -1.71 -14.34 -0.08
CA GLY A 327 -2.06 -15.37 -1.06
C GLY A 327 -1.73 -16.76 -0.55
N TRP A 328 -2.53 -17.76 -0.92
CA TRP A 328 -2.27 -19.14 -0.55
C TRP A 328 -2.85 -20.14 -1.56
N ILE A 329 -2.19 -21.24 -1.68
CA ILE A 329 -2.60 -22.51 -2.28
C ILE A 329 -2.12 -23.62 -1.34
N ASP A 330 -2.46 -24.88 -1.61
CA ASP A 330 -2.12 -25.98 -0.72
C ASP A 330 -0.62 -26.08 -0.40
N ALA A 331 0.24 -25.88 -1.40
CA ALA A 331 1.70 -25.97 -1.25
C ALA A 331 2.39 -24.64 -0.88
N ALA A 332 1.68 -23.50 -0.87
CA ALA A 332 2.31 -22.20 -0.68
C ALA A 332 1.44 -21.24 0.10
N ARG A 333 2.06 -20.45 1.01
CA ARG A 333 1.43 -19.37 1.74
C ARG A 333 2.33 -18.15 1.77
N HIS A 334 1.77 -17.01 1.41
CA HIS A 334 2.50 -15.76 1.25
C HIS A 334 1.77 -14.61 1.87
N ASP A 335 2.52 -13.62 2.30
CA ASP A 335 1.99 -12.31 2.62
C ASP A 335 3.07 -11.24 2.37
N ALA A 336 2.67 -10.13 1.80
CA ALA A 336 3.51 -8.96 1.64
C ALA A 336 2.72 -7.70 1.97
N GLY A 337 3.40 -6.69 2.51
CA GLY A 337 2.72 -5.46 2.88
C GLY A 337 3.61 -4.42 3.56
N LEU A 338 2.98 -3.29 3.82
CA LEU A 338 3.52 -2.17 4.57
C LEU A 338 3.07 -2.27 6.02
N ILE A 339 3.99 -2.10 6.94
CA ILE A 339 3.73 -2.05 8.37
C ILE A 339 4.10 -0.64 8.86
N VAL A 340 3.10 0.10 9.32
CA VAL A 340 3.23 1.48 9.79
C VAL A 340 3.10 1.52 11.29
N TRP A 341 4.00 2.23 11.97
CA TRP A 341 3.90 2.54 13.39
C TRP A 341 4.23 4.02 13.62
N ARG A 342 4.08 4.51 14.84
CA ARG A 342 4.27 5.93 15.14
C ARG A 342 5.63 6.49 14.68
N GLY A 343 6.68 5.69 14.69
CA GLY A 343 8.06 6.11 14.37
C GLY A 343 8.50 5.85 12.93
N GLY A 344 7.67 5.21 12.08
CA GLY A 344 8.10 4.91 10.72
C GLY A 344 7.20 3.95 9.95
N ILE A 345 7.78 3.41 8.90
CA ILE A 345 7.15 2.45 7.99
C ILE A 345 8.21 1.49 7.43
N PHE A 346 7.90 0.22 7.38
CA PHE A 346 8.70 -0.76 6.63
C PHE A 346 7.83 -1.61 5.72
N VAL A 347 8.43 -2.14 4.67
CA VAL A 347 7.84 -3.17 3.83
C VAL A 347 8.39 -4.53 4.24
N ALA A 348 7.53 -5.55 4.26
CA ALA A 348 7.92 -6.93 4.46
C ALA A 348 7.21 -7.83 3.45
N ALA A 349 7.94 -8.83 2.93
CA ALA A 349 7.38 -9.94 2.17
C ALA A 349 7.92 -11.25 2.74
N ALA A 350 7.02 -12.20 2.97
CA ALA A 350 7.34 -13.54 3.41
C ALA A 350 6.63 -14.54 2.49
N MET A 351 7.40 -15.31 1.75
CA MET A 351 6.93 -16.35 0.85
C MET A 351 7.40 -17.71 1.34
N THR A 352 6.52 -18.69 1.29
CA THR A 352 6.82 -20.04 1.78
C THR A 352 6.26 -21.09 0.82
N TYR A 353 6.99 -22.19 0.69
CA TYR A 353 6.61 -23.32 -0.14
C TYR A 353 6.94 -24.64 0.55
N ARG A 354 5.97 -25.55 0.55
CA ARG A 354 6.11 -26.93 1.00
C ARG A 354 5.22 -27.84 0.14
N PRO A 355 5.79 -28.78 -0.62
CA PRO A 355 5.02 -29.59 -1.57
C PRO A 355 3.94 -30.45 -0.90
N TYR A 356 4.07 -30.78 0.38
CA TYR A 356 3.15 -31.64 1.13
C TYR A 356 2.15 -30.86 2.01
N GLY A 357 1.85 -29.63 1.63
CA GLY A 357 0.85 -28.80 2.28
C GLY A 357 1.40 -27.76 3.24
N THR A 358 0.68 -26.65 3.33
CA THR A 358 0.99 -25.49 4.17
C THR A 358 -0.16 -25.19 5.14
N GLY A 359 0.10 -24.45 6.21
CA GLY A 359 -0.90 -24.12 7.20
C GLY A 359 -0.49 -23.02 8.18
N VAL A 360 -0.90 -23.18 9.44
CA VAL A 360 -0.65 -22.21 10.54
C VAL A 360 0.84 -21.93 10.78
N ARG A 361 1.72 -22.89 10.45
CA ARG A 361 3.17 -22.72 10.59
C ARG A 361 3.69 -21.60 9.68
N GLU A 362 3.25 -21.59 8.43
CA GLU A 362 3.62 -20.59 7.42
C GLU A 362 3.05 -19.22 7.78
N ASP A 363 1.82 -19.20 8.24
CA ASP A 363 1.17 -17.98 8.74
C ASP A 363 1.94 -17.41 9.95
N THR A 364 2.37 -18.29 10.88
CA THR A 364 3.18 -17.91 12.03
C THR A 364 4.58 -17.45 11.62
N PHE A 365 5.18 -18.07 10.60
CA PHE A 365 6.46 -17.65 10.05
C PHE A 365 6.41 -16.21 9.54
N ALA A 366 5.41 -15.88 8.70
CA ALA A 366 5.22 -14.52 8.21
C ALA A 366 5.05 -13.50 9.35
N GLY A 367 4.26 -13.83 10.37
CA GLY A 367 4.10 -12.99 11.56
C GLY A 367 5.41 -12.78 12.33
N ARG A 368 6.22 -13.83 12.50
CA ARG A 368 7.53 -13.73 13.17
C ARG A 368 8.51 -12.84 12.39
N ILE A 369 8.51 -12.90 11.06
CA ILE A 369 9.31 -11.98 10.20
C ILE A 369 8.90 -10.53 10.49
N ALA A 370 7.61 -10.21 10.44
CA ALA A 370 7.11 -8.86 10.72
C ALA A 370 7.45 -8.40 12.14
N ALA A 371 7.33 -9.28 13.14
CA ALA A 371 7.65 -8.95 14.53
C ALA A 371 9.16 -8.73 14.75
N ALA A 372 10.03 -9.53 14.12
CA ALA A 372 11.47 -9.35 14.19
C ALA A 372 11.88 -7.99 13.58
N ALA A 373 11.34 -7.68 12.40
CA ALA A 373 11.54 -6.40 11.74
C ALA A 373 11.08 -5.23 12.64
N LEU A 374 9.86 -5.30 13.15
CA LEU A 374 9.29 -4.22 13.98
C LEU A 374 10.11 -4.00 15.27
N ARG A 375 10.55 -5.07 15.94
CA ARG A 375 11.43 -4.94 17.12
C ARG A 375 12.76 -4.28 16.77
N ARG A 376 13.37 -4.69 15.65
CA ARG A 376 14.67 -4.14 15.21
C ARG A 376 14.59 -2.66 14.83
N LEU A 377 13.48 -2.25 14.21
CA LEU A 377 13.30 -0.91 13.66
C LEU A 377 12.69 0.10 14.66
N ARG A 378 12.13 -0.38 15.78
CA ARG A 378 11.63 0.48 16.86
C ARG A 378 12.69 0.90 17.86
N GLY A 379 13.74 0.15 17.98
CA GLY A 379 14.78 0.34 19.00
C GLY A 379 16.15 0.36 18.53
#